data_ec3e1881238a31c4b5b7061ba9c29929
#
_entry.id   ec3e1881238a31c4b5b7061ba9c29929
#
_cell.length_a   1.000
_cell.length_b   1.000
_cell.length_c   1.000
_cell.angle_alpha   90.00
_cell.angle_beta   90.00
_cell.angle_gamma   90.00
#
_symmetry.space_group_name_H-M   'P 1'
#
loop_
_entity.id
_entity.type
_entity.pdbx_description
1 polymer ?
#
loop_
_entity_poly.entity_id
_entity_poly.type
_entity_poly.pdbx_seq_one_letter_code
_entity_poly.pdbx_strand_id
1 'polypeptide(L)'
;MYLIIIEGTDNIGKDTLISRLIEDFETVTLIHCGSPKCICFTSHEQDIKFIKYANNIKNGLYDNTDVIIMNRSHIGEYVYGKLYRKRNTNNIKAMLDKVESRLKSRSDLVIKYVQLLSSSKELRKCNDDNKSLSKMNDELMNKENELFLEVFDYINLDKKLIYVNDEDNFLPKEEIYKEVIDFINE
;
A
#
# COMPACT_ATOMS: atom_id res chain seq x y z
N MET A 1 -8.12 16.79 -6.50
CA MET A 1 -7.99 15.97 -5.27
C MET A 1 -7.01 14.83 -5.54
N TYR A 2 -6.16 14.49 -4.57
CA TYR A 2 -5.21 13.40 -4.68
C TYR A 2 -5.65 12.16 -3.90
N LEU A 3 -5.38 10.98 -4.43
CA LEU A 3 -5.39 9.70 -3.72
C LEU A 3 -3.98 9.12 -3.74
N ILE A 4 -3.33 9.12 -2.58
CA ILE A 4 -1.99 8.58 -2.42
C ILE A 4 -2.11 7.20 -1.75
N ILE A 5 -1.72 6.16 -2.46
CA ILE A 5 -1.71 4.79 -1.95
C ILE A 5 -0.27 4.43 -1.57
N ILE A 6 -0.05 4.08 -0.30
CA ILE A 6 1.27 3.68 0.20
C ILE A 6 1.23 2.21 0.61
N GLU A 7 2.02 1.41 -0.07
CA GLU A 7 2.14 -0.02 0.14
C GLU A 7 3.59 -0.44 0.38
N GLY A 8 3.75 -1.67 0.76
CA GLY A 8 5.05 -2.30 0.94
C GLY A 8 5.06 -3.26 2.11
N THR A 9 6.17 -3.94 2.29
CA THR A 9 6.37 -4.94 3.35
C THR A 9 6.28 -4.34 4.75
N ASP A 10 6.19 -5.18 5.76
CA ASP A 10 6.18 -4.70 7.16
C ASP A 10 7.56 -4.14 7.57
N ASN A 11 7.56 -3.23 8.53
CA ASN A 11 8.74 -2.69 9.24
C ASN A 11 9.72 -1.87 8.38
N ILE A 12 9.24 -1.23 7.32
CA ILE A 12 10.03 -0.41 6.39
C ILE A 12 9.73 1.10 6.45
N GLY A 13 9.07 1.57 7.51
CA GLY A 13 8.88 3.00 7.74
C GLY A 13 7.66 3.64 7.08
N LYS A 14 6.68 2.87 6.57
CA LYS A 14 5.44 3.43 5.97
C LYS A 14 4.72 4.42 6.86
N ASP A 15 4.50 4.07 8.14
CA ASP A 15 3.78 4.94 9.07
C ASP A 15 4.54 6.25 9.34
N THR A 16 5.87 6.20 9.38
CA THR A 16 6.71 7.39 9.52
C THR A 16 6.57 8.31 8.29
N LEU A 17 6.62 7.75 7.08
CA LEU A 17 6.40 8.49 5.84
C LEU A 17 5.00 9.12 5.81
N ILE A 18 3.97 8.36 6.14
CA ILE A 18 2.59 8.84 6.15
C ILE A 18 2.40 9.97 7.16
N SER A 19 2.95 9.84 8.37
CA SER A 19 2.90 10.90 9.38
C SER A 19 3.52 12.20 8.86
N ARG A 20 4.63 12.11 8.15
CA ARG A 20 5.30 13.26 7.55
C ARG A 20 4.46 13.87 6.41
N LEU A 21 3.88 13.04 5.54
CA LEU A 21 3.02 13.51 4.45
C LEU A 21 1.77 14.25 4.97
N ILE A 22 1.19 13.81 6.07
CA ILE A 22 0.01 14.45 6.66
C ILE A 22 0.32 15.90 7.09
N GLU A 23 1.54 16.19 7.51
CA GLU A 23 1.95 17.54 7.95
C GLU A 23 2.00 18.56 6.80
N ASP A 24 2.10 18.11 5.54
CA ASP A 24 2.26 19.01 4.39
C ASP A 24 0.96 19.42 3.70
N PHE A 25 -0.15 18.78 4.03
CA PHE A 25 -1.44 19.07 3.41
C PHE A 25 -2.41 19.67 4.43
N GLU A 26 -3.21 20.65 4.00
CA GLU A 26 -4.15 21.33 4.88
C GLU A 26 -5.29 20.41 5.34
N THR A 27 -5.81 19.61 4.41
CA THR A 27 -6.91 18.68 4.71
C THR A 27 -6.63 17.28 4.20
N VAL A 28 -6.47 16.34 5.14
CA VAL A 28 -6.13 14.95 4.85
C VAL A 28 -7.15 13.99 5.42
N THR A 29 -7.60 13.04 4.58
CA THR A 29 -8.29 11.85 5.06
C THR A 29 -7.34 10.64 5.03
N LEU A 30 -7.03 10.09 6.20
CA LEU A 30 -6.25 8.85 6.31
C LEU A 30 -7.18 7.64 6.36
N ILE A 31 -7.02 6.72 5.39
CA ILE A 31 -7.70 5.42 5.35
C ILE A 31 -6.68 4.34 5.69
N HIS A 32 -6.84 3.72 6.85
CA HIS A 32 -5.99 2.61 7.27
C HIS A 32 -6.63 1.27 6.90
N CYS A 33 -6.07 0.58 5.91
CA CYS A 33 -6.56 -0.71 5.43
C CYS A 33 -5.83 -1.89 6.07
N GLY A 34 -5.65 -1.86 7.40
CA GLY A 34 -4.93 -2.90 8.14
C GLY A 34 -5.43 -4.32 7.92
N SER A 35 -4.66 -5.29 8.41
CA SER A 35 -4.98 -6.72 8.35
C SER A 35 -6.39 -7.00 8.85
N PRO A 36 -7.09 -8.01 8.30
CA PRO A 36 -8.36 -8.45 8.85
C PRO A 36 -8.20 -8.83 10.31
N LYS A 37 -9.12 -8.40 11.16
CA LYS A 37 -9.11 -8.67 12.62
C LYS A 37 -9.24 -10.16 12.97
N CYS A 38 -9.62 -10.99 12.01
CA CYS A 38 -9.80 -12.42 12.17
C CYS A 38 -9.35 -13.16 10.91
N ILE A 39 -8.67 -14.29 11.10
CA ILE A 39 -8.28 -15.22 10.01
C ILE A 39 -9.54 -15.79 9.30
N CYS A 40 -10.67 -15.77 9.97
CA CYS A 40 -11.95 -16.22 9.43
C CYS A 40 -12.64 -15.21 8.50
N PHE A 41 -12.07 -14.01 8.27
CA PHE A 41 -12.55 -13.12 7.24
C PHE A 41 -12.46 -13.80 5.88
N THR A 42 -13.60 -14.03 5.29
CA THR A 42 -13.66 -14.65 3.98
C THR A 42 -13.03 -13.72 2.94
N SER A 43 -12.50 -14.30 1.86
CA SER A 43 -12.01 -13.52 0.70
C SER A 43 -13.04 -12.49 0.23
N HIS A 44 -14.30 -12.84 0.31
CA HIS A 44 -15.43 -12.00 -0.08
C HIS A 44 -15.58 -10.73 0.78
N GLU A 45 -15.37 -10.82 2.08
CA GLU A 45 -15.48 -9.66 2.98
C GLU A 45 -14.36 -8.63 2.71
N GLN A 46 -13.13 -9.10 2.40
CA GLN A 46 -12.05 -8.20 2.00
C GLN A 46 -12.37 -7.49 0.67
N ASP A 47 -12.90 -8.22 -0.30
CA ASP A 47 -13.29 -7.64 -1.59
C ASP A 47 -14.38 -6.58 -1.41
N ILE A 48 -15.42 -6.87 -0.60
CA ILE A 48 -16.45 -5.89 -0.26
C ILE A 48 -15.86 -4.66 0.40
N LYS A 49 -14.91 -4.82 1.33
CA LYS A 49 -14.25 -3.71 2.02
C LYS A 49 -13.55 -2.77 1.03
N PHE A 50 -12.72 -3.30 0.14
CA PHE A 50 -11.99 -2.49 -0.83
C PHE A 50 -12.91 -1.85 -1.87
N ILE A 51 -13.91 -2.59 -2.35
CA ILE A 51 -14.93 -2.05 -3.25
C ILE A 51 -15.72 -0.92 -2.57
N LYS A 52 -16.04 -1.06 -1.29
CA LYS A 52 -16.72 -0.01 -0.51
C LYS A 52 -15.86 1.26 -0.42
N TYR A 53 -14.57 1.14 -0.12
CA TYR A 53 -13.67 2.31 -0.10
C TYR A 53 -13.61 2.98 -1.47
N ALA A 54 -13.45 2.22 -2.55
CA ALA A 54 -13.42 2.79 -3.90
C ALA A 54 -14.75 3.49 -4.26
N ASN A 55 -15.89 2.92 -3.89
CA ASN A 55 -17.18 3.55 -4.08
C ASN A 55 -17.34 4.83 -3.25
N ASN A 56 -16.89 4.84 -2.01
CA ASN A 56 -16.95 6.03 -1.15
C ASN A 56 -16.13 7.18 -1.75
N ILE A 57 -14.92 6.89 -2.24
CA ILE A 57 -14.06 7.86 -2.92
C ILE A 57 -14.75 8.34 -4.21
N LYS A 58 -15.21 7.42 -5.04
CA LYS A 58 -15.92 7.74 -6.29
C LYS A 58 -17.14 8.64 -6.08
N ASN A 59 -17.91 8.37 -5.03
CA ASN A 59 -19.17 9.08 -4.74
C ASN A 59 -18.97 10.35 -3.92
N GLY A 60 -17.74 10.82 -3.74
CA GLY A 60 -17.44 12.09 -3.11
C GLY A 60 -17.60 12.12 -1.58
N LEU A 61 -17.55 10.97 -0.90
CA LEU A 61 -17.63 10.95 0.57
C LEU A 61 -16.51 11.75 1.25
N TYR A 62 -15.42 11.96 0.53
CA TYR A 62 -14.21 12.64 1.03
C TYR A 62 -13.92 13.95 0.29
N ASP A 63 -14.92 14.58 -0.35
CA ASP A 63 -14.72 15.78 -1.19
C ASP A 63 -14.30 17.04 -0.41
N ASN A 64 -14.37 16.99 0.91
CA ASN A 64 -13.89 18.07 1.79
C ASN A 64 -12.40 17.94 2.13
N THR A 65 -11.67 17.05 1.47
CA THR A 65 -10.23 16.85 1.67
C THR A 65 -9.44 17.06 0.39
N ASP A 66 -8.26 17.66 0.51
CA ASP A 66 -7.34 17.85 -0.62
C ASP A 66 -6.67 16.53 -1.00
N VAL A 67 -6.37 15.73 0.02
CA VAL A 67 -5.64 14.49 -0.12
C VAL A 67 -6.27 13.35 0.69
N ILE A 68 -6.43 12.20 0.04
CA ILE A 68 -6.74 10.94 0.68
C ILE A 68 -5.46 10.11 0.70
N ILE A 69 -5.01 9.68 1.86
CA ILE A 69 -3.88 8.76 2.01
C ILE A 69 -4.41 7.39 2.41
N MET A 70 -4.11 6.36 1.61
CA MET A 70 -4.38 4.96 1.96
C MET A 70 -3.10 4.31 2.49
N ASN A 71 -3.07 4.05 3.80
CA ASN A 71 -2.04 3.20 4.41
C ASN A 71 -2.45 1.74 4.22
N ARG A 72 -1.79 1.08 3.30
CA ARG A 72 -2.19 -0.20 2.70
C ARG A 72 -3.49 -0.08 1.91
N SER A 73 -3.73 -1.02 1.02
CA SER A 73 -4.88 -0.98 0.11
C SER A 73 -5.26 -2.38 -0.38
N HIS A 74 -6.08 -2.41 -1.42
CA HIS A 74 -6.41 -3.62 -2.18
C HIS A 74 -5.17 -4.28 -2.81
N ILE A 75 -4.11 -3.50 -3.11
CA ILE A 75 -2.89 -4.00 -3.74
C ILE A 75 -2.16 -4.98 -2.82
N GLY A 76 -2.05 -4.67 -1.52
CA GLY A 76 -1.47 -5.57 -0.52
C GLY A 76 -2.18 -6.92 -0.41
N GLU A 77 -3.45 -7.01 -0.84
CA GLU A 77 -4.18 -8.28 -0.88
C GLU A 77 -3.58 -9.27 -1.89
N TYR A 78 -2.91 -8.78 -2.94
CA TYR A 78 -2.18 -9.65 -3.85
C TYR A 78 -1.09 -10.44 -3.13
N VAL A 79 -0.36 -9.80 -2.26
CA VAL A 79 0.73 -10.39 -1.49
C VAL A 79 0.19 -11.24 -0.34
N TYR A 80 -0.52 -10.59 0.58
CA TYR A 80 -0.97 -11.21 1.83
C TYR A 80 -2.11 -12.20 1.63
N GLY A 81 -2.98 -11.96 0.66
CA GLY A 81 -4.05 -12.87 0.26
C GLY A 81 -3.49 -14.17 -0.33
N LYS A 82 -2.51 -14.06 -1.20
CA LYS A 82 -1.85 -15.20 -1.86
C LYS A 82 -1.02 -16.02 -0.86
N LEU A 83 -0.15 -15.36 -0.09
CA LEU A 83 0.77 -16.06 0.82
C LEU A 83 0.09 -16.65 2.06
N TYR A 84 -0.75 -15.88 2.72
CA TYR A 84 -1.23 -16.23 4.05
C TYR A 84 -2.69 -16.69 4.10
N ARG A 85 -3.49 -16.36 3.07
CA ARG A 85 -4.90 -16.73 2.98
C ARG A 85 -5.21 -17.69 1.84
N LYS A 86 -4.20 -18.15 1.10
CA LYS A 86 -4.31 -19.10 -0.01
C LYS A 86 -5.36 -18.71 -1.06
N ARG A 87 -5.53 -17.41 -1.30
CA ARG A 87 -6.46 -16.90 -2.29
C ARG A 87 -6.02 -17.23 -3.71
N ASN A 88 -6.98 -17.49 -4.57
CA ASN A 88 -6.74 -17.68 -5.99
C ASN A 88 -6.29 -16.36 -6.65
N THR A 89 -5.19 -16.39 -7.38
CA THR A 89 -4.58 -15.21 -8.02
C THR A 89 -5.54 -14.51 -9.00
N ASN A 90 -6.29 -15.27 -9.81
CA ASN A 90 -7.22 -14.68 -10.78
C ASN A 90 -8.35 -13.91 -10.07
N ASN A 91 -8.85 -14.44 -8.95
CA ASN A 91 -9.88 -13.76 -8.16
C ASN A 91 -9.34 -12.46 -7.55
N ILE A 92 -8.08 -12.47 -7.08
CA ILE A 92 -7.44 -11.25 -6.57
C ILE A 92 -7.28 -10.24 -7.69
N LYS A 93 -6.76 -10.63 -8.85
CA LYS A 93 -6.60 -9.74 -10.02
C LYS A 93 -7.93 -9.13 -10.43
N ALA A 94 -8.99 -9.93 -10.54
CA ALA A 94 -10.34 -9.42 -10.86
C ALA A 94 -10.86 -8.40 -9.82
N MET A 95 -10.51 -8.58 -8.55
CA MET A 95 -10.83 -7.59 -7.51
C MET A 95 -10.00 -6.31 -7.67
N LEU A 96 -8.69 -6.42 -7.95
CA LEU A 96 -7.82 -5.27 -8.22
C LEU A 96 -8.38 -4.43 -9.38
N ASP A 97 -8.63 -5.06 -10.53
CA ASP A 97 -9.17 -4.39 -11.73
C ASP A 97 -10.49 -3.68 -11.43
N LYS A 98 -11.36 -4.32 -10.66
CA LYS A 98 -12.65 -3.76 -10.26
C LYS A 98 -12.53 -2.55 -9.35
N VAL A 99 -11.58 -2.54 -8.43
CA VAL A 99 -11.30 -1.40 -7.54
C VAL A 99 -10.69 -0.25 -8.32
N GLU A 100 -9.66 -0.52 -9.13
CA GLU A 100 -9.00 0.51 -9.94
C GLU A 100 -9.95 1.15 -10.94
N SER A 101 -10.77 0.35 -11.64
CA SER A 101 -11.78 0.88 -12.58
C SER A 101 -12.73 1.87 -11.91
N ARG A 102 -13.11 1.61 -10.64
CA ARG A 102 -13.96 2.54 -9.88
C ARG A 102 -13.24 3.83 -9.53
N LEU A 103 -12.02 3.73 -9.05
CA LEU A 103 -11.20 4.89 -8.70
C LEU A 103 -10.96 5.76 -9.93
N LYS A 104 -10.55 5.16 -11.05
CA LYS A 104 -10.29 5.85 -12.33
C LYS A 104 -11.55 6.45 -12.97
N SER A 105 -12.74 5.97 -12.61
CA SER A 105 -14.00 6.56 -13.13
C SER A 105 -14.29 7.95 -12.58
N ARG A 106 -13.52 8.43 -11.62
CA ARG A 106 -13.59 9.77 -11.08
C ARG A 106 -12.51 10.65 -11.72
N SER A 107 -12.93 11.53 -12.65
CA SER A 107 -12.03 12.28 -13.53
C SER A 107 -11.22 13.39 -12.83
N ASP A 108 -11.66 13.88 -11.68
CA ASP A 108 -10.98 14.89 -10.87
C ASP A 108 -10.03 14.30 -9.83
N LEU A 109 -9.87 12.97 -9.81
CA LEU A 109 -9.00 12.25 -8.87
C LEU A 109 -7.66 11.92 -9.52
N VAL A 110 -6.58 12.51 -8.99
CA VAL A 110 -5.20 12.12 -9.32
C VAL A 110 -4.80 10.98 -8.40
N ILE A 111 -4.43 9.84 -8.95
CA ILE A 111 -4.09 8.63 -8.18
C ILE A 111 -2.59 8.39 -8.30
N LYS A 112 -1.89 8.39 -7.16
CA LYS A 112 -0.46 8.09 -7.07
C LYS A 112 -0.25 6.85 -6.19
N TYR A 113 0.46 5.88 -6.71
CA TYR A 113 0.80 4.66 -5.99
C TYR A 113 2.29 4.62 -5.67
N VAL A 114 2.62 4.59 -4.40
CA VAL A 114 4.00 4.46 -3.90
C VAL A 114 4.18 3.10 -3.25
N GLN A 115 5.12 2.33 -3.77
CA GLN A 115 5.52 1.07 -3.19
C GLN A 115 6.89 1.19 -2.54
N LEU A 116 6.96 0.94 -1.24
CA LEU A 116 8.20 0.87 -0.49
C LEU A 116 8.65 -0.59 -0.39
N LEU A 117 9.92 -0.85 -0.65
CA LEU A 117 10.54 -2.16 -0.43
C LEU A 117 11.87 -2.02 0.30
N SER A 118 12.28 -3.09 0.99
CA SER A 118 13.64 -3.25 1.49
C SER A 118 14.26 -4.49 0.89
N SER A 119 15.47 -4.35 0.37
CA SER A 119 16.29 -5.48 -0.07
C SER A 119 16.94 -6.21 1.11
N SER A 120 17.12 -5.53 2.25
CA SER A 120 17.73 -6.11 3.46
C SER A 120 16.69 -6.71 4.40
N LYS A 121 16.82 -8.00 4.66
CA LYS A 121 15.99 -8.72 5.63
C LYS A 121 16.36 -8.33 7.07
N GLU A 122 17.63 -8.08 7.31
CA GLU A 122 18.12 -7.73 8.65
C GLU A 122 17.52 -6.41 9.12
N LEU A 123 17.42 -5.41 8.25
CA LEU A 123 16.75 -4.16 8.57
C LEU A 123 15.27 -4.35 8.91
N ARG A 124 14.58 -5.24 8.18
CA ARG A 124 13.18 -5.56 8.47
C ARG A 124 13.04 -6.25 9.83
N LYS A 125 13.97 -7.14 10.18
CA LYS A 125 14.00 -7.84 11.48
C LYS A 125 14.28 -6.89 12.64
N CYS A 126 15.23 -5.98 12.50
CA CYS A 126 15.56 -5.02 13.55
C CYS A 126 14.39 -4.14 13.99
N ASN A 127 13.46 -3.86 13.10
CA ASN A 127 12.29 -3.01 13.36
C ASN A 127 11.00 -3.79 13.66
N ASP A 128 11.09 -5.11 13.82
CA ASP A 128 9.87 -5.91 14.04
C ASP A 128 9.30 -5.70 15.45
N ASP A 129 8.02 -5.36 15.47
CA ASP A 129 7.22 -5.25 16.67
C ASP A 129 6.48 -6.56 17.03
N ASN A 130 6.91 -7.69 16.46
CA ASN A 130 6.30 -9.01 16.53
C ASN A 130 4.89 -9.13 15.91
N LYS A 131 4.50 -8.17 15.08
CA LYS A 131 3.20 -8.17 14.39
C LYS A 131 3.30 -8.56 12.93
N SER A 132 4.51 -8.70 12.37
CA SER A 132 4.68 -9.07 10.97
C SER A 132 4.13 -10.48 10.68
N LEU A 133 3.48 -10.63 9.53
CA LEU A 133 2.92 -11.92 9.11
C LEU A 133 4.00 -12.92 8.71
N SER A 134 5.14 -12.45 8.21
CA SER A 134 6.30 -13.30 7.88
C SER A 134 6.99 -13.90 9.11
N LYS A 135 6.71 -13.38 10.32
CA LYS A 135 7.33 -13.84 11.57
C LYS A 135 8.86 -13.99 11.46
N MET A 136 9.53 -13.06 10.79
CA MET A 136 10.97 -13.06 10.56
C MET A 136 11.50 -14.25 9.76
N ASN A 137 10.65 -14.98 9.06
CA ASN A 137 11.07 -16.06 8.18
C ASN A 137 11.60 -15.50 6.86
N ASP A 138 12.89 -15.75 6.58
CA ASP A 138 13.60 -15.21 5.41
C ASP A 138 12.97 -15.63 4.08
N GLU A 139 12.47 -16.84 3.98
CA GLU A 139 11.82 -17.33 2.77
C GLU A 139 10.50 -16.59 2.51
N LEU A 140 9.68 -16.38 3.57
CA LEU A 140 8.45 -15.63 3.46
C LEU A 140 8.70 -14.16 3.15
N MET A 141 9.73 -13.55 3.76
CA MET A 141 10.13 -12.16 3.49
C MET A 141 10.55 -11.96 2.03
N ASN A 142 11.30 -12.94 1.47
CA ASN A 142 11.65 -12.90 0.04
C ASN A 142 10.41 -13.03 -0.84
N LYS A 143 9.53 -13.97 -0.54
CA LYS A 143 8.26 -14.14 -1.29
C LYS A 143 7.35 -12.91 -1.22
N GLU A 144 7.32 -12.22 -0.07
CA GLU A 144 6.61 -10.93 0.02
C GLU A 144 7.18 -9.91 -0.97
N ASN A 145 8.52 -9.74 -1.00
CA ASN A 145 9.17 -8.82 -1.93
C ASN A 145 8.89 -9.19 -3.40
N GLU A 146 9.05 -10.48 -3.75
CA GLU A 146 8.77 -10.97 -5.11
C GLU A 146 7.32 -10.66 -5.53
N LEU A 147 6.36 -10.92 -4.65
CA LEU A 147 4.95 -10.67 -4.94
C LEU A 147 4.60 -9.18 -4.99
N PHE A 148 5.28 -8.33 -4.20
CA PHE A 148 5.13 -6.90 -4.31
C PHE A 148 5.68 -6.39 -5.66
N LEU A 149 6.78 -6.92 -6.17
CA LEU A 149 7.28 -6.59 -7.51
C LEU A 149 6.32 -7.10 -8.60
N GLU A 150 5.82 -8.33 -8.46
CA GLU A 150 4.85 -8.89 -9.41
C GLU A 150 3.57 -8.04 -9.51
N VAL A 151 3.02 -7.60 -8.38
CA VAL A 151 1.81 -6.77 -8.37
C VAL A 151 2.12 -5.35 -8.81
N PHE A 152 3.29 -4.81 -8.51
CA PHE A 152 3.71 -3.50 -9.01
C PHE A 152 3.69 -3.47 -10.53
N ASP A 153 4.23 -4.49 -11.19
CA ASP A 153 4.21 -4.58 -12.65
C ASP A 153 2.78 -4.71 -13.21
N TYR A 154 1.92 -5.44 -12.50
CA TYR A 154 0.54 -5.67 -12.92
C TYR A 154 -0.34 -4.42 -12.83
N ILE A 155 -0.20 -3.62 -11.76
CA ILE A 155 -1.02 -2.43 -11.49
C ILE A 155 -0.82 -1.37 -12.56
N ASN A 156 -1.94 -0.86 -13.10
CA ASN A 156 -1.94 0.20 -14.12
C ASN A 156 -2.34 1.56 -13.52
N LEU A 157 -1.66 1.97 -12.44
CA LEU A 157 -1.75 3.30 -11.84
C LEU A 157 -0.46 4.07 -12.15
N ASP A 158 -0.49 5.38 -11.97
CA ASP A 158 0.73 6.16 -11.87
C ASP A 158 1.47 5.74 -10.59
N LYS A 159 2.68 5.20 -10.75
CA LYS A 159 3.32 4.40 -9.70
C LYS A 159 4.81 4.63 -9.58
N LYS A 160 5.31 4.61 -8.34
CA LYS A 160 6.73 4.70 -8.01
C LYS A 160 7.14 3.59 -7.05
N LEU A 161 8.24 2.91 -7.38
CA LEU A 161 8.92 1.96 -6.50
C LEU A 161 10.10 2.64 -5.84
N ILE A 162 10.19 2.57 -4.52
CA ILE A 162 11.28 3.15 -3.73
C ILE A 162 11.87 2.06 -2.84
N TYR A 163 13.17 1.85 -2.95
CA TYR A 163 13.91 1.05 -1.99
C TYR A 163 14.30 1.94 -0.81
N VAL A 164 13.90 1.52 0.41
CA VAL A 164 14.14 2.31 1.63
C VAL A 164 15.52 2.10 2.24
N ASN A 165 16.38 1.34 1.57
CA ASN A 165 17.72 1.03 2.04
C ASN A 165 18.73 1.00 0.89
N ASP A 166 19.97 1.32 1.23
CA ASP A 166 21.16 1.05 0.45
C ASP A 166 21.97 0.01 1.22
N GLU A 167 22.15 -1.18 0.63
CA GLU A 167 22.70 -2.36 1.30
C GLU A 167 21.98 -2.64 2.64
N ASP A 168 22.75 -2.60 3.76
CA ASP A 168 22.26 -2.90 5.11
C ASP A 168 21.93 -1.63 5.94
N ASN A 169 21.81 -0.46 5.31
CA ASN A 169 21.45 0.77 6.00
C ASN A 169 20.16 1.36 5.46
N PHE A 170 19.28 1.83 6.34
CA PHE A 170 18.15 2.62 5.89
C PHE A 170 18.62 3.93 5.29
N LEU A 171 17.99 4.32 4.18
CA LEU A 171 18.15 5.67 3.63
C LEU A 171 17.63 6.71 4.63
N PRO A 172 18.16 7.93 4.60
CA PRO A 172 17.63 9.04 5.38
C PRO A 172 16.13 9.22 5.10
N LYS A 173 15.34 9.41 6.16
CA LYS A 173 13.88 9.57 6.03
C LYS A 173 13.49 10.74 5.12
N GLU A 174 14.27 11.81 5.17
CA GLU A 174 14.07 13.01 4.33
C GLU A 174 14.33 12.74 2.85
N GLU A 175 15.21 11.82 2.52
CA GLU A 175 15.48 11.40 1.14
C GLU A 175 14.28 10.64 0.57
N ILE A 176 13.78 9.62 1.30
CA ILE A 176 12.59 8.86 0.93
C ILE A 176 11.39 9.80 0.80
N TYR A 177 11.20 10.69 1.78
CA TYR A 177 10.13 11.66 1.79
C TYR A 177 10.18 12.58 0.55
N LYS A 178 11.36 13.14 0.26
CA LYS A 178 11.57 14.02 -0.90
C LYS A 178 11.24 13.28 -2.21
N GLU A 179 11.70 12.04 -2.37
CA GLU A 179 11.43 11.25 -3.56
C GLU A 179 9.92 11.00 -3.76
N VAL A 180 9.17 10.82 -2.66
CA VAL A 180 7.72 10.66 -2.69
C VAL A 180 7.02 11.97 -3.06
N ILE A 181 7.42 13.10 -2.45
CA ILE A 181 6.82 14.40 -2.75
C ILE A 181 7.10 14.84 -4.19
N ASP A 182 8.31 14.63 -4.68
CA ASP A 182 8.66 14.93 -6.07
C ASP A 182 7.75 14.14 -7.01
N PHE A 183 7.54 12.84 -6.76
CA PHE A 183 6.63 12.01 -7.55
C PHE A 183 5.15 12.42 -7.45
N ILE A 184 4.68 12.88 -6.29
CA ILE A 184 3.30 13.35 -6.14
C ILE A 184 3.07 14.64 -6.95
N ASN A 185 4.08 15.48 -7.08
CA ASN A 185 4.00 16.76 -7.77
C ASN A 185 4.26 16.68 -9.30
N GLU A 186 4.72 15.54 -9.82
CA GLU A 186 4.82 15.25 -11.25
C GLU A 186 3.43 15.09 -11.89
#